data_f089f61ef72f2200cf75ba625cbabe55
#
_entry.id   f089f61ef72f2200cf75ba625cbabe55
#
_cell.length_a   1.000
_cell.length_b   1.000
_cell.length_c   1.000
_cell.angle_alpha   90.00
_cell.angle_beta   90.00
_cell.angle_gamma   90.00
#
_symmetry.space_group_name_H-M   'P 1'
#
loop_
_entity.id
_entity.type
_entity.pdbx_description
1 polymer ?
#
loop_
_entity_poly.entity_id
_entity_poly.type
_entity_poly.pdbx_seq_one_letter_code
_entity_poly.pdbx_strand_id
1 'polypeptide(L)'
;MEVYPTLEEKAAHLLYFVTKNHSFFDGNKRIAAAMFLYFLDKNDALFSNGQKTIDDHKLVALTIMIAESRPNEMEMMITVVMNCMK
;
A
#
# COMPACT_ATOMS: atom_id res chain seq x y z
N MET A 1 20.98 -16.36 -3.74
CA MET A 1 19.91 -15.75 -2.95
C MET A 1 19.01 -14.86 -3.79
N GLU A 2 17.77 -15.14 -3.80
CA GLU A 2 16.81 -14.35 -4.57
C GLU A 2 16.58 -12.99 -3.93
N VAL A 3 16.65 -11.95 -4.73
CA VAL A 3 16.55 -10.60 -4.20
C VAL A 3 15.43 -9.78 -4.83
N TYR A 4 14.61 -10.40 -5.68
CA TYR A 4 13.50 -9.67 -6.27
C TYR A 4 12.40 -9.48 -5.22
N PRO A 5 11.84 -8.28 -5.13
CA PRO A 5 10.76 -8.06 -4.18
C PRO A 5 9.52 -8.86 -4.59
N THR A 6 8.77 -9.28 -3.59
CA THR A 6 7.50 -9.94 -3.83
C THR A 6 6.48 -8.94 -4.36
N LEU A 7 5.37 -9.45 -4.89
CA LEU A 7 4.28 -8.59 -5.33
C LEU A 7 3.76 -7.72 -4.18
N GLU A 8 3.63 -8.32 -3.00
CA GLU A 8 3.18 -7.58 -1.82
C GLU A 8 4.13 -6.44 -1.47
N GLU A 9 5.42 -6.71 -1.59
CA GLU A 9 6.43 -5.70 -1.29
C GLU A 9 6.37 -4.55 -2.30
N LYS A 10 6.21 -4.87 -3.57
CA LYS A 10 6.06 -3.85 -4.60
C LYS A 10 4.82 -3.01 -4.38
N ALA A 11 3.71 -3.65 -4.04
CA ALA A 11 2.47 -2.94 -3.78
C ALA A 11 2.61 -2.02 -2.58
N ALA A 12 3.27 -2.50 -1.52
CA ALA A 12 3.48 -1.70 -0.32
C ALA A 12 4.34 -0.47 -0.63
N HIS A 13 5.39 -0.64 -1.41
CA HIS A 13 6.22 0.49 -1.80
C HIS A 13 5.45 1.49 -2.64
N LEU A 14 4.62 1.00 -3.56
CA LEU A 14 3.81 1.88 -4.38
C LEU A 14 2.89 2.74 -3.52
N LEU A 15 2.18 2.12 -2.58
CA LEU A 15 1.30 2.84 -1.69
C LEU A 15 2.08 3.88 -0.89
N TYR A 16 3.22 3.47 -0.36
CA TYR A 16 4.05 4.37 0.46
C TYR A 16 4.51 5.58 -0.34
N PHE A 17 5.11 5.35 -1.52
CA PHE A 17 5.71 6.44 -2.26
C PHE A 17 4.67 7.38 -2.85
N VAL A 18 3.55 6.86 -3.35
CA VAL A 18 2.51 7.74 -3.88
C VAL A 18 1.94 8.61 -2.75
N THR A 19 1.70 8.02 -1.59
CA THR A 19 1.17 8.76 -0.45
C THR A 19 2.13 9.86 -0.02
N LYS A 20 3.42 9.52 0.10
CA LYS A 20 4.41 10.48 0.60
C LYS A 20 4.73 11.57 -0.41
N ASN A 21 4.82 11.21 -1.70
CA ASN A 21 5.25 12.18 -2.70
C ASN A 21 4.21 13.24 -3.01
N HIS A 22 2.95 12.96 -2.71
CA HIS A 22 1.86 13.87 -3.04
C HIS A 22 1.05 14.24 -1.80
N SER A 23 1.67 14.20 -0.64
CA SER A 23 0.95 14.26 0.63
C SER A 23 0.38 15.64 0.97
N PHE A 24 0.74 16.68 0.23
CA PHE A 24 0.19 18.01 0.53
C PHE A 24 -1.15 18.29 -0.13
N PHE A 25 -1.72 17.34 -0.87
CA PHE A 25 -3.08 17.45 -1.40
C PHE A 25 -3.97 16.45 -0.72
N ASP A 26 -5.13 16.89 -0.25
CA ASP A 26 -6.05 16.00 0.45
C ASP A 26 -6.47 14.81 -0.40
N GLY A 27 -6.63 15.02 -1.71
CA GLY A 27 -7.07 13.95 -2.60
C GLY A 27 -6.05 12.84 -2.83
N ASN A 28 -4.81 13.05 -2.42
CA ASN A 28 -3.74 12.10 -2.76
C ASN A 28 -3.86 10.78 -2.00
N LYS A 29 -4.47 10.79 -0.82
CA LYS A 29 -4.71 9.53 -0.11
C LYS A 29 -5.62 8.63 -0.92
N ARG A 30 -6.65 9.21 -1.55
CA ARG A 30 -7.55 8.45 -2.40
C ARG A 30 -6.87 7.97 -3.66
N ILE A 31 -6.03 8.83 -4.26
CA ILE A 31 -5.27 8.46 -5.45
C ILE A 31 -4.33 7.32 -5.13
N ALA A 32 -3.62 7.41 -4.00
CA ALA A 32 -2.70 6.35 -3.61
C ALA A 32 -3.44 5.03 -3.42
N ALA A 33 -4.58 5.07 -2.75
CA ALA A 33 -5.38 3.86 -2.54
C ALA A 33 -5.86 3.28 -3.88
N ALA A 34 -6.31 4.15 -4.78
CA ALA A 34 -6.80 3.69 -6.08
C ALA A 34 -5.67 3.05 -6.89
N MET A 35 -4.49 3.64 -6.88
CA MET A 35 -3.35 3.10 -7.60
C MET A 35 -2.91 1.76 -7.01
N PHE A 36 -2.94 1.65 -5.69
CA PHE A 36 -2.60 0.42 -5.01
C PHE A 36 -3.57 -0.70 -5.42
N LEU A 37 -4.86 -0.42 -5.39
CA LEU A 37 -5.85 -1.41 -5.78
C LEU A 37 -5.73 -1.77 -7.26
N TYR A 38 -5.48 -0.80 -8.11
CA TYR A 38 -5.28 -1.03 -9.53
C TYR A 38 -4.08 -1.95 -9.76
N PHE A 39 -2.99 -1.69 -9.05
CA PHE A 39 -1.79 -2.52 -9.17
C PHE A 39 -2.09 -3.98 -8.77
N LEU A 40 -2.81 -4.17 -7.68
CA LEU A 40 -3.17 -5.52 -7.25
C LEU A 40 -4.08 -6.19 -8.27
N ASP A 41 -5.04 -5.46 -8.81
CA ASP A 41 -5.96 -6.02 -9.79
C ASP A 41 -5.23 -6.44 -11.07
N LYS A 42 -4.30 -5.61 -11.54
CA LYS A 42 -3.53 -5.92 -12.75
C LYS A 42 -2.67 -7.16 -12.57
N ASN A 43 -2.31 -7.48 -11.35
CA ASN A 43 -1.45 -8.62 -11.06
C ASN A 43 -2.23 -9.79 -10.45
N ASP A 44 -3.56 -9.77 -10.57
CA ASP A 44 -4.43 -10.83 -10.09
C ASP A 44 -4.27 -11.08 -8.59
N ALA A 45 -3.95 -10.03 -7.84
CA ALA A 45 -3.71 -10.14 -6.41
C ALA A 45 -4.74 -9.39 -5.57
N LEU A 46 -5.75 -8.77 -6.22
CA LEU A 46 -6.76 -8.01 -5.48
C LEU A 46 -7.68 -8.92 -4.68
N PHE A 47 -7.97 -10.09 -5.20
CA PHE A 47 -8.82 -11.06 -4.52
C PHE A 47 -8.04 -12.34 -4.26
N SER A 48 -8.30 -12.93 -3.11
CA SER A 48 -7.73 -14.22 -2.74
C SER A 48 -8.88 -15.06 -2.18
N ASN A 49 -9.11 -16.22 -2.82
CA ASN A 49 -10.19 -17.12 -2.40
C ASN A 49 -11.56 -16.42 -2.36
N GLY A 50 -11.78 -15.51 -3.31
CA GLY A 50 -13.05 -14.81 -3.42
C GLY A 50 -13.19 -13.62 -2.49
N GLN A 51 -12.16 -13.31 -1.70
CA GLN A 51 -12.17 -12.18 -0.79
C GLN A 51 -11.10 -11.19 -1.16
N LYS A 52 -11.37 -9.90 -0.93
CA LYS A 52 -10.36 -8.87 -1.17
C LYS A 52 -9.14 -9.11 -0.28
N THR A 53 -7.99 -8.91 -0.87
CA THR A 53 -6.71 -9.06 -0.17
C THR A 53 -6.60 -8.06 0.99
N ILE A 54 -7.13 -6.86 0.79
CA ILE A 54 -7.10 -5.84 1.84
C ILE A 54 -8.48 -5.17 1.91
N ASP A 55 -8.93 -4.94 3.13
CA ASP A 55 -10.19 -4.25 3.38
C ASP A 55 -10.05 -2.76 3.10
N ASP A 56 -11.11 -2.16 2.56
CA ASP A 56 -11.07 -0.73 2.20
C ASP A 56 -10.80 0.14 3.42
N HIS A 57 -11.37 -0.20 4.57
CA HIS A 57 -11.14 0.57 5.79
C HIS A 57 -9.69 0.49 6.24
N LYS A 58 -9.09 -0.70 6.13
CA LYS A 58 -7.68 -0.85 6.45
C LYS A 58 -6.81 -0.05 5.49
N LEU A 59 -7.18 -0.04 4.22
CA LEU A 59 -6.42 0.71 3.22
C LEU A 59 -6.42 2.21 3.51
N VAL A 60 -7.59 2.74 3.86
CA VAL A 60 -7.69 4.16 4.22
C VAL A 60 -6.84 4.46 5.46
N ALA A 61 -6.92 3.60 6.47
CA ALA A 61 -6.12 3.78 7.68
C ALA A 61 -4.63 3.76 7.36
N LEU A 62 -4.21 2.87 6.46
CA LEU A 62 -2.80 2.79 6.08
C LEU A 62 -2.33 4.06 5.39
N THR A 63 -3.14 4.64 4.50
CA THR A 63 -2.72 5.88 3.84
C THR A 63 -2.55 7.00 4.84
N ILE A 64 -3.42 7.07 5.85
CA ILE A 64 -3.30 8.09 6.88
C ILE A 64 -2.03 7.86 7.71
N MET A 65 -1.77 6.62 8.10
CA MET A 65 -0.58 6.30 8.88
C MET A 65 0.68 6.63 8.10
N ILE A 66 0.72 6.29 6.83
CA ILE A 66 1.88 6.57 5.99
C ILE A 66 2.07 8.08 5.87
N ALA A 67 1.00 8.83 5.64
CA ALA A 67 1.10 10.27 5.45
C ALA A 67 1.70 10.96 6.68
N GLU A 68 1.44 10.41 7.86
CA GLU A 68 1.93 10.98 9.10
C GLU A 68 3.23 10.37 9.60
N SER A 69 3.72 9.34 8.91
CA SER A 69 4.93 8.66 9.35
C SER A 69 6.17 9.51 9.05
N ARG A 70 7.24 9.24 9.78
CA ARG A 70 8.52 9.90 9.56
C ARG A 70 9.33 9.12 8.54
N PRO A 71 10.27 9.78 7.85
CA PRO A 71 11.07 9.07 6.84
C PRO A 71 11.81 7.85 7.39
N ASN A 72 12.24 7.89 8.65
CA ASN A 72 12.95 6.76 9.23
C ASN A 72 12.04 5.60 9.61
N GLU A 73 10.73 5.75 9.41
CA GLU A 73 9.76 4.71 9.69
C GLU A 73 9.33 3.96 8.44
N MET A 74 9.98 4.23 7.31
CA MET A 74 9.57 3.66 6.04
C MET A 74 9.50 2.14 6.07
N GLU A 75 10.54 1.48 6.57
CA GLU A 75 10.56 0.02 6.58
C GLU A 75 9.44 -0.54 7.44
N MET A 76 9.18 0.10 8.57
CA MET A 76 8.09 -0.33 9.43
C MET A 76 6.75 -0.20 8.71
N MET A 77 6.53 0.90 8.01
CA MET A 77 5.28 1.11 7.29
C MET A 77 5.11 0.10 6.16
N ILE A 78 6.18 -0.18 5.43
CA ILE A 78 6.14 -1.19 4.38
C ILE A 78 5.74 -2.55 4.96
N THR A 79 6.33 -2.91 6.09
CA THR A 79 6.02 -4.17 6.75
C THR A 79 4.55 -4.21 7.19
N VAL A 80 4.05 -3.11 7.74
CA VAL A 80 2.65 -3.04 8.17
C VAL A 80 1.71 -3.25 6.99
N VAL A 81 1.99 -2.59 5.85
CA VAL A 81 1.16 -2.75 4.67
C VAL A 81 1.18 -4.20 4.19
N MET A 82 2.36 -4.81 4.15
CA MET A 82 2.47 -6.20 3.71
C MET A 82 1.68 -7.13 4.61
N ASN A 83 1.72 -6.90 5.92
CA ASN A 83 0.98 -7.73 6.85
C ASN A 83 -0.53 -7.56 6.70
N CYS A 84 -0.98 -6.39 6.31
CA CYS A 84 -2.40 -6.14 6.11
C CYS A 84 -2.95 -6.83 4.86
N MET A 85 -2.08 -7.28 3.98
CA MET A 85 -2.49 -7.96 2.75
C MET A 85 -2.62 -9.47 2.92
N LYS A 86 -2.35 -9.98 4.09
CA LYS A 86 -2.43 -11.43 4.33
C LYS A 86 -3.79 -11.86 4.84
#